data_dc96ec64b312004024b2429259121f77
#
_entry.id   dc96ec64b312004024b2429259121f77
#
_cell.length_a   1.000
_cell.length_b   1.000
_cell.length_c   1.000
_cell.angle_alpha   90.00
_cell.angle_beta   90.00
_cell.angle_gamma   90.00
#
_symmetry.space_group_name_H-M   'P 1'
#
loop_
_entity.id
_entity.type
_entity.pdbx_description
1 polymer ?
#
loop_
_entity_poly.entity_id
_entity_poly.type
_entity_poly.pdbx_seq_one_letter_code
_entity_poly.pdbx_strand_id
1 'polypeptide(L)'
;MPRILSGEEISEFIQKVDSQANSGEQKQPAGFDVTVNKILAYSKDRFILSIAKPDNSKLEEIHARGNVFELETGAYFVELNEITTIPRDAIGILLPRSTLLRNGLDIRTALFDPGYSGQPKIMLVCHRPASIERFARIGQLVVLKSDRDFSSQYAGRYQGEGKGKHVAPQ
;
A
#
# COMPACT_ATOMS: atom_id res chain seq x y z
N MET A 1 12.99 24.06 0.25
CA MET A 1 11.89 24.04 -0.74
C MET A 1 11.24 22.67 -0.76
N PRO A 2 9.92 22.56 -0.84
CA PRO A 2 9.25 21.29 -1.01
C PRO A 2 9.79 20.56 -2.25
N ARG A 3 9.95 19.24 -2.16
CA ARG A 3 10.48 18.43 -3.27
C ARG A 3 9.92 17.02 -3.28
N ILE A 4 9.97 16.37 -4.42
CA ILE A 4 9.68 14.94 -4.57
C ILE A 4 10.97 14.16 -4.27
N LEU A 5 10.85 13.07 -3.50
CA LEU A 5 11.96 12.18 -3.20
C LEU A 5 12.18 11.18 -4.33
N SER A 6 13.44 10.84 -4.56
CA SER A 6 13.83 9.73 -5.44
C SER A 6 13.49 8.38 -4.80
N GLY A 7 13.44 7.33 -5.60
CA GLY A 7 13.25 5.97 -5.09
C GLY A 7 14.36 5.51 -4.16
N GLU A 8 15.58 6.00 -4.34
CA GLU A 8 16.70 5.74 -3.43
C GLU A 8 16.42 6.30 -2.04
N GLU A 9 16.04 7.58 -1.95
CA GLU A 9 15.71 8.23 -0.68
C GLU A 9 14.49 7.58 -0.01
N ILE A 10 13.46 7.20 -0.79
CA ILE A 10 12.26 6.52 -0.26
C ILE A 10 12.64 5.15 0.30
N SER A 11 13.58 4.43 -0.31
CA SER A 11 13.99 3.10 0.14
C SER A 11 14.55 3.07 1.56
N GLU A 12 15.06 4.20 2.07
CA GLU A 12 15.62 4.31 3.43
C GLU A 12 14.55 4.11 4.54
N PHE A 13 13.28 4.36 4.23
CA PHE A 13 12.16 4.19 5.17
C PHE A 13 11.14 3.13 4.74
N ILE A 14 11.57 2.23 3.87
CA ILE A 14 10.82 1.04 3.48
C ILE A 14 11.45 -0.21 4.09
N GLN A 15 10.62 -1.05 4.69
CA GLN A 15 10.99 -2.41 5.12
C GLN A 15 10.09 -3.40 4.38
N LYS A 16 10.55 -4.61 4.13
CA LYS A 16 9.74 -5.66 3.49
C LYS A 16 9.27 -6.66 4.53
N VAL A 17 8.00 -7.07 4.45
CA VAL A 17 7.44 -8.19 5.23
C VAL A 17 8.16 -9.48 4.85
N ASP A 18 8.31 -9.73 3.54
CA ASP A 18 9.14 -10.79 3.00
C ASP A 18 10.36 -10.16 2.33
N SER A 19 11.50 -10.20 3.02
CA SER A 19 12.75 -9.63 2.54
C SER A 19 13.39 -10.41 1.39
N GLN A 20 13.00 -11.67 1.20
CA GLN A 20 13.51 -12.53 0.13
C GLN A 20 12.68 -12.42 -1.17
N ALA A 21 11.57 -11.67 -1.12
CA ALA A 21 10.72 -11.46 -2.28
C ALA A 21 11.50 -10.87 -3.46
N ASN A 22 11.53 -11.60 -4.57
CA ASN A 22 12.07 -11.07 -5.81
C ASN A 22 11.03 -10.17 -6.47
N SER A 23 11.15 -8.88 -6.28
CA SER A 23 10.22 -7.85 -6.78
C SER A 23 10.76 -7.10 -8.00
N GLY A 24 11.96 -7.47 -8.48
CA GLY A 24 12.68 -6.71 -9.48
C GLY A 24 13.12 -5.32 -8.97
N GLU A 25 13.46 -4.43 -9.88
CA GLU A 25 13.89 -3.07 -9.53
C GLU A 25 12.71 -2.23 -9.06
N GLN A 26 12.70 -1.84 -7.77
CA GLN A 26 11.63 -1.05 -7.16
C GLN A 26 11.96 0.45 -7.06
N LYS A 27 13.24 0.82 -7.06
CA LYS A 27 13.66 2.22 -7.01
C LYS A 27 13.43 2.87 -8.38
N GLN A 28 12.63 3.92 -8.39
CA GLN A 28 12.29 4.67 -9.59
C GLN A 28 12.81 6.11 -9.47
N PRO A 29 12.98 6.87 -10.56
CA PRO A 29 13.52 8.23 -10.52
C PRO A 29 12.77 9.17 -9.56
N ALA A 30 11.44 9.05 -9.48
CA ALA A 30 10.59 9.92 -8.66
C ALA A 30 9.61 9.11 -7.80
N GLY A 31 10.03 7.98 -7.26
CA GLY A 31 9.17 7.14 -6.44
C GLY A 31 9.72 5.75 -6.18
N PHE A 32 8.97 4.93 -5.46
CA PHE A 32 9.32 3.56 -5.12
C PHE A 32 8.15 2.63 -5.45
N ASP A 33 8.40 1.60 -6.28
CA ASP A 33 7.37 0.63 -6.65
C ASP A 33 7.06 -0.30 -5.46
N VAL A 34 5.80 -0.44 -5.14
CA VAL A 34 5.30 -1.34 -4.09
C VAL A 34 4.68 -2.60 -4.69
N THR A 35 4.65 -3.68 -3.91
CA THR A 35 4.35 -5.02 -4.40
C THR A 35 3.24 -5.71 -3.63
N VAL A 36 2.56 -6.65 -4.28
CA VAL A 36 1.46 -7.44 -3.71
C VAL A 36 2.03 -8.49 -2.75
N ASN A 37 1.56 -8.51 -1.50
CA ASN A 37 1.81 -9.61 -0.57
C ASN A 37 0.62 -10.56 -0.49
N LYS A 38 -0.58 -10.00 -0.20
CA LYS A 38 -1.82 -10.77 -0.09
C LYS A 38 -2.95 -10.05 -0.80
N ILE A 39 -3.92 -10.82 -1.26
CA ILE A 39 -5.18 -10.30 -1.81
C ILE A 39 -6.34 -10.90 -1.04
N LEU A 40 -7.31 -10.06 -0.67
CA LEU A 40 -8.50 -10.45 0.06
C LEU A 40 -9.75 -9.95 -0.67
N ALA A 41 -10.80 -10.75 -0.66
CA ALA A 41 -12.11 -10.36 -1.15
C ALA A 41 -12.90 -9.64 -0.05
N TYR A 42 -13.70 -8.65 -0.42
CA TYR A 42 -14.70 -8.08 0.48
C TYR A 42 -15.87 -9.04 0.65
N SER A 43 -16.37 -9.18 1.88
CA SER A 43 -17.63 -9.89 2.09
C SER A 43 -18.77 -9.21 1.35
N LYS A 44 -19.84 -9.96 1.08
CA LYS A 44 -21.07 -9.41 0.47
C LYS A 44 -21.96 -8.69 1.48
N ASP A 45 -21.58 -8.63 2.74
CA ASP A 45 -22.33 -7.97 3.79
C ASP A 45 -22.40 -6.46 3.55
N ARG A 46 -23.51 -5.86 3.99
CA ARG A 46 -23.65 -4.41 3.94
C ARG A 46 -22.66 -3.75 4.89
N PHE A 47 -21.83 -2.86 4.38
CA PHE A 47 -21.01 -1.96 5.20
C PHE A 47 -21.83 -0.74 5.63
N ILE A 48 -21.70 -0.34 6.89
CA ILE A 48 -22.33 0.86 7.45
C ILE A 48 -21.24 1.83 7.88
N LEU A 49 -21.17 2.96 7.18
CA LEU A 49 -20.36 4.09 7.62
C LEU A 49 -21.20 4.95 8.55
N SER A 50 -20.83 5.02 9.83
CA SER A 50 -21.54 5.81 10.82
C SER A 50 -20.63 6.83 11.52
N ILE A 51 -21.22 7.87 12.09
CA ILE A 51 -20.48 8.89 12.85
C ILE A 51 -19.86 8.28 14.12
N ALA A 52 -20.57 7.35 14.76
CA ALA A 52 -20.17 6.83 16.07
C ALA A 52 -18.99 5.85 15.98
N LYS A 53 -19.03 4.90 15.06
CA LYS A 53 -17.96 3.89 14.90
C LYS A 53 -18.13 3.16 13.56
N PRO A 54 -17.21 3.35 12.61
CA PRO A 54 -17.23 2.56 11.39
C PRO A 54 -16.83 1.11 11.71
N ASP A 55 -17.61 0.15 11.26
CA ASP A 55 -17.18 -1.24 11.22
C ASP A 55 -16.34 -1.45 9.98
N ASN A 56 -15.34 -2.34 10.06
CA ASN A 56 -14.63 -2.79 8.88
C ASN A 56 -15.41 -3.93 8.22
N SER A 57 -15.43 -3.95 6.91
CA SER A 57 -15.92 -5.11 6.16
C SER A 57 -15.13 -6.36 6.56
N LYS A 58 -15.82 -7.50 6.63
CA LYS A 58 -15.13 -8.78 6.73
C LYS A 58 -14.39 -9.06 5.43
N LEU A 59 -13.19 -9.58 5.55
CA LEU A 59 -12.31 -9.88 4.43
C LEU A 59 -12.00 -11.38 4.42
N GLU A 60 -11.97 -11.96 3.23
CA GLU A 60 -11.64 -13.37 3.01
C GLU A 60 -10.37 -13.45 2.17
N GLU A 61 -9.35 -14.14 2.66
CA GLU A 61 -8.08 -14.26 1.94
C GLU A 61 -8.25 -15.11 0.67
N ILE A 62 -7.80 -14.58 -0.46
CA ILE A 62 -7.72 -15.31 -1.72
C ILE A 62 -6.37 -16.04 -1.72
N HIS A 63 -6.43 -17.37 -1.77
CA HIS A 63 -5.22 -18.17 -1.80
C HIS A 63 -4.62 -18.23 -3.20
N ALA A 64 -3.33 -17.90 -3.30
CA ALA A 64 -2.60 -18.05 -4.54
C ALA A 64 -2.48 -19.53 -4.95
N ARG A 65 -2.63 -19.82 -6.22
CA ARG A 65 -2.29 -21.11 -6.80
C ARG A 65 -0.82 -21.07 -7.24
N GLY A 66 0.03 -21.82 -6.53
CA GLY A 66 1.48 -21.60 -6.63
C GLY A 66 1.82 -20.20 -6.11
N ASN A 67 2.18 -19.29 -7.02
CA ASN A 67 2.52 -17.89 -6.69
C ASN A 67 1.58 -16.87 -7.36
N VAL A 68 0.42 -17.31 -7.91
CA VAL A 68 -0.47 -16.49 -8.73
C VAL A 68 -1.85 -16.40 -8.09
N PHE A 69 -2.36 -15.17 -7.96
CA PHE A 69 -3.75 -14.87 -7.61
C PHE A 69 -4.58 -14.77 -8.88
N GLU A 70 -5.61 -15.60 -9.01
CA GLU A 70 -6.58 -15.54 -10.08
C GLU A 70 -7.79 -14.71 -9.64
N LEU A 71 -8.05 -13.60 -10.32
CA LEU A 71 -9.06 -12.63 -9.94
C LEU A 71 -10.11 -12.45 -11.05
N GLU A 72 -11.35 -12.44 -10.64
CA GLU A 72 -12.47 -12.05 -11.49
C GLU A 72 -12.65 -10.52 -11.49
N THR A 73 -13.54 -10.02 -12.32
CA THR A 73 -13.98 -8.61 -12.29
C THR A 73 -14.51 -8.26 -10.90
N GLY A 74 -13.98 -7.19 -10.29
CA GLY A 74 -14.40 -6.79 -8.96
C GLY A 74 -13.40 -5.89 -8.24
N ALA A 75 -13.71 -5.60 -6.97
CA ALA A 75 -12.83 -4.88 -6.08
C ALA A 75 -12.25 -5.82 -5.01
N TYR A 76 -10.99 -5.66 -4.74
CA TYR A 76 -10.21 -6.49 -3.81
C TYR A 76 -9.45 -5.61 -2.84
N PHE A 77 -9.13 -6.16 -1.67
CA PHE A 77 -8.28 -5.52 -0.69
C PHE A 77 -6.88 -6.14 -0.79
N VAL A 78 -5.86 -5.33 -0.92
CA VAL A 78 -4.48 -5.79 -1.11
C VAL A 78 -3.61 -5.33 0.04
N GLU A 79 -2.92 -6.28 0.67
CA GLU A 79 -1.84 -6.00 1.60
C GLU A 79 -0.52 -5.93 0.82
N LEU A 80 0.21 -4.83 0.97
CA LEU A 80 1.49 -4.66 0.31
C LEU A 80 2.60 -5.43 1.05
N ASN A 81 3.71 -5.72 0.35
CA ASN A 81 4.88 -6.33 0.98
C ASN A 81 5.76 -5.29 1.71
N GLU A 82 5.54 -4.02 1.44
CA GLU A 82 6.32 -2.93 2.02
C GLU A 82 5.67 -2.40 3.30
N ILE A 83 6.44 -2.37 4.39
CA ILE A 83 6.16 -1.56 5.57
C ILE A 83 6.74 -0.18 5.29
N THR A 84 5.89 0.83 5.29
CA THR A 84 6.27 2.20 4.92
C THR A 84 6.23 3.09 6.14
N THR A 85 7.28 3.89 6.34
CA THR A 85 7.32 4.93 7.37
C THR A 85 7.46 6.29 6.69
N ILE A 86 6.43 7.13 6.76
CA ILE A 86 6.45 8.47 6.18
C ILE A 86 7.14 9.43 7.16
N PRO A 87 8.17 10.17 6.71
CA PRO A 87 8.83 11.18 7.55
C PRO A 87 7.86 12.24 8.09
N ARG A 88 8.22 12.88 9.20
CA ARG A 88 7.38 13.89 9.87
C ARG A 88 7.15 15.15 9.02
N ASP A 89 8.04 15.41 8.09
CA ASP A 89 8.03 16.54 7.16
C ASP A 89 7.57 16.15 5.74
N ALA A 90 6.90 14.99 5.59
CA ALA A 90 6.50 14.49 4.28
C ALA A 90 5.07 13.93 4.27
N ILE A 91 4.53 13.79 3.06
CA ILE A 91 3.31 13.01 2.77
C ILE A 91 3.61 11.99 1.67
N GLY A 92 2.86 10.88 1.65
CA GLY A 92 2.96 9.87 0.60
C GLY A 92 1.67 9.76 -0.21
N ILE A 93 1.83 9.58 -1.52
CA ILE A 93 0.74 9.31 -2.46
C ILE A 93 1.11 8.05 -3.23
N LEU A 94 0.22 7.08 -3.29
CA LEU A 94 0.43 5.87 -4.06
C LEU A 94 -0.40 5.90 -5.34
N LEU A 95 0.26 5.82 -6.46
CA LEU A 95 -0.34 5.85 -7.80
C LEU A 95 -0.29 4.45 -8.44
N PRO A 96 -1.27 4.08 -9.28
CA PRO A 96 -1.21 2.85 -10.06
C PRO A 96 -0.05 2.90 -11.04
N ARG A 97 0.59 1.76 -11.27
CA ARG A 97 1.55 1.65 -12.37
C ARG A 97 0.80 1.71 -13.70
N SER A 98 1.42 2.33 -14.70
CA SER A 98 0.85 2.46 -16.05
C SER A 98 0.48 1.11 -16.68
N THR A 99 1.19 0.02 -16.33
CA THR A 99 0.87 -1.34 -16.79
C THR A 99 -0.51 -1.79 -16.31
N LEU A 100 -0.92 -1.45 -15.08
CA LEU A 100 -2.26 -1.78 -14.59
C LEU A 100 -3.32 -1.06 -15.42
N LEU A 101 -3.18 0.25 -15.57
CA LEU A 101 -4.14 1.09 -16.30
C LEU A 101 -4.32 0.63 -17.74
N ARG A 102 -3.24 0.28 -18.42
CA ARG A 102 -3.27 -0.24 -19.80
C ARG A 102 -3.97 -1.59 -19.94
N ASN A 103 -4.09 -2.32 -18.84
CA ASN A 103 -4.71 -3.65 -18.81
C ASN A 103 -6.05 -3.68 -18.07
N GLY A 104 -6.66 -2.53 -17.80
CA GLY A 104 -7.97 -2.42 -17.18
C GLY A 104 -7.99 -2.74 -15.69
N LEU A 105 -6.88 -2.49 -15.00
CA LEU A 105 -6.77 -2.56 -13.55
C LEU A 105 -6.44 -1.19 -12.98
N ASP A 106 -6.89 -0.91 -11.77
CA ASP A 106 -6.60 0.34 -11.06
C ASP A 106 -6.42 0.08 -9.56
N ILE A 107 -5.77 1.00 -8.85
CA ILE A 107 -5.70 0.97 -7.39
C ILE A 107 -6.31 2.25 -6.81
N ARG A 108 -6.92 2.11 -5.63
CA ARG A 108 -7.48 3.22 -4.85
C ARG A 108 -6.81 3.25 -3.50
N THR A 109 -6.36 4.42 -3.11
CA THR A 109 -5.56 4.61 -1.91
C THR A 109 -6.03 5.83 -1.14
N ALA A 110 -5.72 5.89 0.16
CA ALA A 110 -5.78 7.10 0.95
C ALA A 110 -4.42 7.80 0.96
N LEU A 111 -4.39 9.02 1.45
CA LEU A 111 -3.15 9.75 1.70
C LEU A 111 -2.35 9.07 2.82
N PHE A 112 -1.05 8.97 2.66
CA PHE A 112 -0.15 8.60 3.74
C PHE A 112 0.29 9.88 4.46
N ASP A 113 -0.28 10.07 5.63
CA ASP A 113 -0.04 11.27 6.44
C ASP A 113 1.38 11.32 7.03
N PRO A 114 1.87 12.50 7.44
CA PRO A 114 3.14 12.66 8.12
C PRO A 114 3.21 11.79 9.38
N GLY A 115 4.30 11.04 9.54
CA GLY A 115 4.52 10.15 10.68
C GLY A 115 3.75 8.82 10.61
N TYR A 116 2.97 8.55 9.55
CA TYR A 116 2.38 7.23 9.34
C TYR A 116 3.48 6.16 9.27
N SER A 117 3.25 5.05 9.94
CA SER A 117 4.14 3.90 9.87
C SER A 117 3.34 2.61 9.98
N GLY A 118 3.40 1.77 8.93
CA GLY A 118 2.64 0.52 8.88
C GLY A 118 2.80 -0.19 7.55
N GLN A 119 2.16 -1.35 7.43
CA GLN A 119 1.99 -2.08 6.17
C GLN A 119 0.75 -1.53 5.46
N PRO A 120 0.91 -0.77 4.37
CA PRO A 120 -0.23 -0.17 3.70
C PRO A 120 -1.14 -1.23 3.09
N LYS A 121 -2.43 -0.92 3.15
CA LYS A 121 -3.48 -1.72 2.52
C LYS A 121 -4.23 -0.83 1.55
N ILE A 122 -4.50 -1.36 0.37
CA ILE A 122 -5.08 -0.61 -0.74
C ILE A 122 -6.25 -1.38 -1.36
N MET A 123 -7.08 -0.70 -2.12
CA MET A 123 -8.09 -1.35 -2.95
C MET A 123 -7.52 -1.53 -4.36
N LEU A 124 -7.61 -2.75 -4.88
CA LEU A 124 -7.41 -3.08 -6.29
C LEU A 124 -8.77 -3.20 -6.97
N VAL A 125 -8.93 -2.57 -8.11
CA VAL A 125 -10.13 -2.69 -8.96
C VAL A 125 -9.76 -3.39 -10.25
N CYS A 126 -10.37 -4.54 -10.50
CA CYS A 126 -10.24 -5.30 -11.73
C CYS A 126 -11.47 -5.08 -12.61
N HIS A 127 -11.34 -4.32 -13.70
CA HIS A 127 -12.40 -4.13 -14.68
C HIS A 127 -12.54 -5.32 -15.65
N ARG A 128 -11.65 -6.29 -15.55
CA ARG A 128 -11.61 -7.55 -16.28
C ARG A 128 -10.90 -8.61 -15.44
N PRO A 129 -11.09 -9.92 -15.71
CA PRO A 129 -10.31 -10.97 -15.06
C PRO A 129 -8.81 -10.75 -15.23
N ALA A 130 -8.04 -11.06 -14.20
CA ALA A 130 -6.60 -10.85 -14.17
C ALA A 130 -5.88 -11.91 -13.32
N SER A 131 -4.68 -12.27 -13.75
CA SER A 131 -3.76 -13.10 -12.97
C SER A 131 -2.63 -12.21 -12.45
N ILE A 132 -2.40 -12.20 -11.15
CA ILE A 132 -1.38 -11.37 -10.50
C ILE A 132 -0.44 -12.26 -9.72
N GLU A 133 0.85 -12.20 -10.04
CA GLU A 133 1.86 -12.88 -9.24
C GLU A 133 2.04 -12.19 -7.88
N ARG A 134 2.25 -12.99 -6.85
CA ARG A 134 2.70 -12.47 -5.56
C ARG A 134 4.03 -11.74 -5.75
N PHE A 135 4.18 -10.59 -5.12
CA PHE A 135 5.29 -9.66 -5.25
C PHE A 135 5.39 -8.94 -6.62
N ALA A 136 4.39 -9.08 -7.50
CA ALA A 136 4.29 -8.21 -8.65
C ALA A 136 4.15 -6.74 -8.22
N ARG A 137 4.82 -5.83 -8.94
CA ARG A 137 4.75 -4.39 -8.67
C ARG A 137 3.40 -3.83 -9.12
N ILE A 138 2.65 -3.27 -8.18
CA ILE A 138 1.26 -2.84 -8.40
C ILE A 138 1.09 -1.31 -8.41
N GLY A 139 1.91 -0.59 -7.67
CA GLY A 139 1.82 0.87 -7.56
C GLY A 139 3.17 1.51 -7.35
N GLN A 140 3.23 2.82 -7.49
CA GLN A 140 4.40 3.64 -7.23
C GLN A 140 4.10 4.62 -6.09
N LEU A 141 4.83 4.48 -4.99
CA LEU A 141 4.80 5.43 -3.88
C LEU A 141 5.62 6.66 -4.25
N VAL A 142 4.97 7.80 -4.28
CA VAL A 142 5.57 9.13 -4.44
C VAL A 142 5.55 9.80 -3.07
N VAL A 143 6.68 10.37 -2.64
CA VAL A 143 6.78 11.08 -1.37
C VAL A 143 7.16 12.53 -1.63
N LEU A 144 6.32 13.44 -1.12
CA LEU A 144 6.51 14.88 -1.20
C LEU A 144 7.00 15.37 0.16
N LYS A 145 8.23 15.85 0.19
CA LYS A 145 8.87 16.40 1.38
C LYS A 145 8.63 17.90 1.47
N SER A 146 8.20 18.35 2.65
CA SER A 146 8.09 19.78 3.01
C SER A 146 9.45 20.31 3.48
N ASP A 147 9.58 21.62 3.60
CA ASP A 147 10.75 22.28 4.18
C ASP A 147 10.66 22.43 5.72
N ARG A 148 9.61 21.97 6.33
CA ARG A 148 9.37 21.95 7.77
C ARG A 148 8.45 20.79 8.16
N ASP A 149 8.52 20.38 9.43
CA ASP A 149 7.58 19.40 10.01
C ASP A 149 6.15 19.91 9.95
N PHE A 150 5.22 18.99 9.75
CA PHE A 150 3.80 19.28 9.93
C PHE A 150 3.49 19.46 11.42
N SER A 151 2.55 20.35 11.73
CA SER A 151 2.16 20.68 13.11
C SER A 151 1.56 19.49 13.88
N SER A 152 1.00 18.50 13.15
CA SER A 152 0.48 17.25 13.71
C SER A 152 0.98 16.06 12.91
N GLN A 153 1.05 14.91 13.60
CA GLN A 153 1.50 13.65 13.03
C GLN A 153 0.35 12.64 13.05
N TYR A 154 0.40 11.65 12.18
CA TYR A 154 -0.60 10.60 12.15
C TYR A 154 -0.62 9.82 13.48
N ALA A 155 -1.78 9.79 14.10
CA ALA A 155 -2.07 9.03 15.33
C ALA A 155 -3.38 8.22 15.17
N GLY A 156 -3.73 7.89 13.94
CA GLY A 156 -4.98 7.21 13.60
C GLY A 156 -4.94 5.71 13.85
N ARG A 157 -6.06 5.06 13.56
CA ARG A 157 -6.36 3.65 13.82
C ARG A 157 -5.36 2.67 13.20
N TYR A 158 -4.74 3.03 12.09
CA TYR A 158 -3.87 2.15 11.31
C TYR A 158 -2.38 2.36 11.57
N GLN A 159 -2.04 3.15 12.61
CA GLN A 159 -0.64 3.31 13.03
C GLN A 159 -0.09 1.98 13.55
N GLY A 160 1.02 1.53 12.99
CA GLY A 160 1.67 0.27 13.35
C GLY A 160 1.02 -0.98 12.76
N GLU A 161 0.00 -0.84 11.91
CA GLU A 161 -0.66 -1.99 11.30
C GLU A 161 0.34 -2.86 10.51
N GLY A 162 0.25 -4.18 10.67
CA GLY A 162 1.12 -5.15 10.00
C GLY A 162 2.56 -5.19 10.50
N LYS A 163 2.94 -4.31 11.42
CA LYS A 163 4.21 -4.47 12.15
C LYS A 163 4.03 -5.58 13.16
N GLY A 164 4.75 -6.69 13.01
CA GLY A 164 4.78 -7.75 14.02
C GLY A 164 5.12 -7.17 15.40
N LYS A 165 4.73 -7.84 16.48
CA LYS A 165 4.88 -7.38 17.89
C LYS A 165 6.32 -7.10 18.34
N HIS A 166 7.30 -7.01 17.41
CA HIS A 166 8.73 -6.92 17.70
C HIS A 166 9.44 -5.69 17.13
N VAL A 167 8.74 -4.66 16.69
CA VAL A 167 9.41 -3.39 16.36
C VAL A 167 8.93 -2.34 17.33
N ALA A 168 9.66 -2.18 18.45
CA ALA A 168 9.52 -1.03 19.32
C ALA A 168 9.90 0.24 18.52
N PRO A 169 9.20 1.36 18.69
CA PRO A 169 9.62 2.62 18.08
C PRO A 169 10.95 3.05 18.72
N GLN A 170 11.92 3.34 17.88
CA GLN A 170 13.12 4.08 18.28
C GLN A 170 12.84 5.57 18.30
#